data_e204f6d0f04a86b0b7cb9ff7f8dbe6d2
#
_entry.id   e204f6d0f04a86b0b7cb9ff7f8dbe6d2
#
_cell.length_a   1.000
_cell.length_b   1.000
_cell.length_c   1.000
_cell.angle_alpha   90.00
_cell.angle_beta   90.00
_cell.angle_gamma   90.00
#
_symmetry.space_group_name_H-M   'P 1'
#
loop_
_entity.id
_entity.type
_entity.pdbx_description
1 polymer ?
#
loop_
_entity_poly.entity_id
_entity_poly.type
_entity_poly.pdbx_seq_one_letter_code
_entity_poly.pdbx_strand_id
1 'polypeptide(L)'
;MHKINCGSAIGASSIALALAVSLRLIYNDLDMFKRIALKYLRCWAQKEERKPLVLRGARQVGKTTLVRLFAEEFEHYIYLNLEEKENAALFAADSSFEDLLSGVFFKANVRQDSKRVLIFIDEIQNEPKAVQALRYFYEKRPDLYVIAAGSLLESLMGRHISFPVGRVEYMALHPCTFVEFLDAIGEEQLACRVEQIAVPQSLHDYTLDLFKKYMIIGGLPEVVANYAEHRDMVRLGGVFNALLSGYRDDVEKYASKPKEQDTIRYILNYGWTFAAHRIQFAKFTNTSFRSADVSNAFRILEKTLLLELVYPQTSASFPILPDLRKSPKLLWLDTGLVNYVAGMQEELLFTTDSDELWNGDIAEHIVAQELLGATTSFGEKRMFWVRDARNSQAEVDFLIRYKSHLLPIEVKTGSNSKLRSLHQFMDESRESMALRLWNGPMTSDTIARADGSTFTLYNIPLYYAGQLSEFVGGKL
;
A
#
# COMPACT_ATOMS: atom_id res chain seq x y z
N MET A 1 34.37 58.37 4.73
CA MET A 1 33.05 58.65 5.37
C MET A 1 31.97 58.12 4.47
N HIS A 2 31.38 57.05 4.80
CA HIS A 2 29.95 56.73 4.90
C HIS A 2 29.79 55.23 5.16
N LYS A 3 29.46 54.91 6.39
CA LYS A 3 28.94 53.58 6.81
C LYS A 3 27.51 53.50 6.32
N ILE A 4 27.16 52.42 5.65
CA ILE A 4 25.77 51.97 5.46
C ILE A 4 25.56 50.70 6.26
N ASN A 5 24.64 50.81 7.21
CA ASN A 5 24.16 49.75 8.11
C ASN A 5 23.51 48.60 7.34
N CYS A 6 23.98 47.36 7.55
CA CYS A 6 23.22 46.14 7.35
C CYS A 6 22.58 45.73 8.71
N GLY A 7 21.36 46.10 8.91
CA GLY A 7 20.57 45.62 10.04
C GLY A 7 19.18 45.19 9.53
N SER A 8 18.74 44.03 10.00
CA SER A 8 17.38 43.45 9.86
C SER A 8 17.12 42.45 8.74
N ALA A 9 17.77 41.26 8.79
CA ALA A 9 17.28 40.07 8.11
C ALA A 9 17.30 38.83 9.02
N ILE A 10 17.51 38.99 10.33
CA ILE A 10 17.62 37.86 11.28
C ILE A 10 16.28 37.54 12.00
N GLY A 11 15.27 38.39 11.89
CA GLY A 11 14.02 38.24 12.63
C GLY A 11 13.01 37.23 12.05
N ALA A 12 12.96 37.10 10.73
CA ALA A 12 11.95 36.24 10.08
C ALA A 12 12.26 34.72 10.12
N SER A 13 13.55 34.37 10.08
CA SER A 13 14.00 32.97 10.16
C SER A 13 13.85 32.38 11.56
N SER A 14 14.01 33.20 12.59
CA SER A 14 13.92 32.79 14.01
C SER A 14 12.47 32.51 14.44
N ILE A 15 11.50 33.27 13.93
CA ILE A 15 10.07 33.08 14.23
C ILE A 15 9.52 31.88 13.49
N ALA A 16 9.91 31.63 12.25
CA ALA A 16 9.52 30.44 11.51
C ALA A 16 10.08 29.15 12.13
N LEU A 17 11.33 29.21 12.63
CA LEU A 17 11.97 28.10 13.35
C LEU A 17 11.30 27.86 14.71
N ALA A 18 10.91 28.92 15.43
CA ALA A 18 10.22 28.83 16.72
C ALA A 18 8.78 28.30 16.56
N LEU A 19 8.06 28.67 15.50
CA LEU A 19 6.74 28.11 15.15
C LEU A 19 6.83 26.65 14.72
N ALA A 20 7.83 26.26 13.95
CA ALA A 20 8.07 24.86 13.59
C ALA A 20 8.42 24.00 14.83
N VAL A 21 9.21 24.55 15.77
CA VAL A 21 9.52 23.89 17.04
C VAL A 21 8.31 23.84 17.98
N SER A 22 7.45 24.88 18.00
CA SER A 22 6.23 24.89 18.81
C SER A 22 5.15 23.93 18.28
N LEU A 23 5.04 23.78 16.96
CA LEU A 23 4.15 22.79 16.34
C LEU A 23 4.65 21.35 16.56
N ARG A 24 5.96 21.11 16.65
CA ARG A 24 6.54 19.84 17.09
C ARG A 24 6.21 19.47 18.53
N LEU A 25 6.06 20.44 19.43
CA LEU A 25 5.79 20.21 20.85
C LEU A 25 4.30 20.02 21.21
N ILE A 26 3.37 20.30 20.29
CA ILE A 26 1.93 20.19 20.52
C ILE A 26 1.34 18.87 20.02
N TYR A 27 2.02 18.19 19.11
CA TYR A 27 1.63 16.86 18.64
C TYR A 27 2.75 15.88 18.96
N ASN A 28 2.48 14.90 19.80
CA ASN A 28 3.39 13.83 20.17
C ASN A 28 4.24 13.40 18.96
N ASP A 29 5.56 13.60 19.06
CA ASP A 29 6.56 13.15 18.10
C ASP A 29 6.56 11.61 17.99
N LEU A 30 5.61 11.08 17.23
CA LEU A 30 5.85 9.86 16.48
C LEU A 30 6.79 10.30 15.36
N ASP A 31 8.03 9.90 15.41
CA ASP A 31 9.04 10.21 14.39
C ASP A 31 8.45 9.87 13.00
N MET A 32 8.06 10.94 12.26
CA MET A 32 7.42 10.78 10.97
C MET A 32 8.51 10.49 9.94
N PHE A 33 8.64 9.23 9.56
CA PHE A 33 9.57 8.80 8.52
C PHE A 33 9.04 9.11 7.12
N LYS A 34 9.95 9.17 6.16
CA LYS A 34 9.63 9.51 4.76
C LYS A 34 8.82 8.40 4.13
N ARG A 35 7.81 8.78 3.35
CA ARG A 35 7.01 7.87 2.54
C ARG A 35 7.33 8.09 1.06
N ILE A 36 7.50 6.99 0.30
CA ILE A 36 7.70 7.03 -1.17
C ILE A 36 6.54 7.77 -1.84
N ALA A 37 5.35 7.60 -1.33
CA ALA A 37 4.13 8.27 -1.77
C ALA A 37 4.26 9.81 -1.81
N LEU A 38 5.14 10.42 -1.00
CA LEU A 38 5.36 11.86 -0.99
C LEU A 38 5.96 12.36 -2.32
N LYS A 39 6.79 11.55 -3.00
CA LYS A 39 7.32 11.88 -4.34
C LYS A 39 6.17 12.04 -5.34
N TYR A 40 5.16 11.19 -5.28
CA TYR A 40 4.00 11.24 -6.17
C TYR A 40 3.09 12.44 -5.87
N LEU A 41 2.90 12.81 -4.60
CA LEU A 41 2.18 14.03 -4.23
C LEU A 41 2.87 15.27 -4.78
N ARG A 42 4.20 15.34 -4.73
CA ARG A 42 4.99 16.43 -5.32
C ARG A 42 4.83 16.50 -6.84
N CYS A 43 4.89 15.33 -7.53
CA CYS A 43 4.65 15.27 -8.96
C CYS A 43 3.21 15.69 -9.31
N TRP A 44 2.20 15.28 -8.54
CA TRP A 44 0.82 15.72 -8.71
C TRP A 44 0.68 17.24 -8.53
N ALA A 45 1.33 17.82 -7.52
CA ALA A 45 1.27 19.25 -7.25
C ALA A 45 1.87 20.12 -8.37
N GLN A 46 2.82 19.59 -9.14
CA GLN A 46 3.49 20.28 -10.24
C GLN A 46 2.71 20.26 -11.56
N LYS A 47 1.62 19.49 -11.65
CA LYS A 47 0.81 19.41 -12.88
C LYS A 47 0.13 20.75 -13.17
N GLU A 48 0.17 21.20 -14.43
CA GLU A 48 -0.55 22.40 -14.89
C GLU A 48 -2.06 22.20 -14.81
N GLU A 49 -2.58 21.08 -15.32
CA GLU A 49 -4.00 20.70 -15.27
C GLU A 49 -4.27 19.74 -14.10
N ARG A 50 -3.91 20.16 -12.89
CA ARG A 50 -4.09 19.37 -11.67
C ARG A 50 -5.56 19.24 -11.31
N LYS A 51 -5.99 17.98 -11.07
CA LYS A 51 -7.32 17.69 -10.53
C LYS A 51 -7.26 17.45 -9.03
N PRO A 52 -8.36 17.65 -8.28
CA PRO A 52 -8.45 17.18 -6.91
C PRO A 52 -8.03 15.72 -6.83
N LEU A 53 -7.20 15.41 -5.84
CA LEU A 53 -6.66 14.07 -5.64
C LEU A 53 -7.50 13.30 -4.62
N VAL A 54 -7.94 12.12 -4.98
CA VAL A 54 -8.61 11.17 -4.07
C VAL A 54 -7.59 10.14 -3.62
N LEU A 55 -7.14 10.28 -2.37
CA LEU A 55 -6.19 9.38 -1.73
C LEU A 55 -6.94 8.18 -1.16
N ARG A 56 -6.70 7.00 -1.71
CA ARG A 56 -7.28 5.72 -1.28
C ARG A 56 -6.27 4.87 -0.53
N GLY A 57 -6.75 4.06 0.36
CA GLY A 57 -5.93 3.12 1.13
C GLY A 57 -6.73 2.57 2.29
N ALA A 58 -6.36 1.40 2.78
CA ALA A 58 -6.97 0.80 3.95
C ALA A 58 -6.92 1.75 5.16
N ARG A 59 -7.69 1.44 6.18
CA ARG A 59 -7.57 2.15 7.46
C ARG A 59 -6.16 1.95 8.04
N GLN A 60 -5.60 3.00 8.65
CA GLN A 60 -4.32 2.98 9.36
C GLN A 60 -3.04 2.78 8.50
N VAL A 61 -3.13 2.98 7.18
CA VAL A 61 -1.95 3.01 6.30
C VAL A 61 -1.24 4.37 6.26
N GLY A 62 -1.70 5.35 7.07
CA GLY A 62 -1.04 6.64 7.23
C GLY A 62 -1.49 7.74 6.27
N LYS A 63 -2.71 7.70 5.71
CA LYS A 63 -3.22 8.73 4.79
C LYS A 63 -3.14 10.14 5.34
N THR A 64 -3.69 10.36 6.54
CA THR A 64 -3.72 11.66 7.20
C THR A 64 -2.32 12.17 7.50
N THR A 65 -1.44 11.28 7.99
CA THR A 65 -0.02 11.61 8.26
C THR A 65 0.73 12.00 6.99
N LEU A 66 0.54 11.26 5.89
CA LEU A 66 1.15 11.57 4.60
C LEU A 66 0.77 12.98 4.11
N VAL A 67 -0.54 13.32 4.20
CA VAL A 67 -0.99 14.65 3.75
C VAL A 67 -0.50 15.75 4.69
N ARG A 68 -0.38 15.51 6.00
CA ARG A 68 0.22 16.46 6.94
C ARG A 68 1.69 16.72 6.64
N LEU A 69 2.48 15.69 6.35
CA LEU A 69 3.87 15.83 5.90
C LEU A 69 3.95 16.66 4.61
N PHE A 70 3.06 16.39 3.66
CA PHE A 70 3.02 17.15 2.43
C PHE A 70 2.57 18.60 2.63
N ALA A 71 1.74 18.87 3.62
CA ALA A 71 1.24 20.20 3.97
C ALA A 71 2.34 21.16 4.44
N GLU A 72 3.47 20.64 4.94
CA GLU A 72 4.65 21.47 5.33
C GLU A 72 5.24 22.23 4.14
N GLU A 73 4.96 21.84 2.91
CA GLU A 73 5.40 22.51 1.67
C GLU A 73 4.47 23.66 1.23
N PHE A 74 3.39 23.93 1.99
CA PHE A 74 2.37 24.93 1.64
C PHE A 74 2.38 26.11 2.60
N GLU A 75 1.97 27.29 2.11
CA GLU A 75 1.83 28.49 2.93
C GLU A 75 0.63 28.40 3.88
N HIS A 76 -0.43 27.73 3.39
CA HIS A 76 -1.66 27.53 4.16
C HIS A 76 -2.16 26.11 4.01
N TYR A 77 -2.54 25.52 5.13
CA TYR A 77 -3.13 24.18 5.21
C TYR A 77 -4.50 24.25 5.88
N ILE A 78 -5.53 23.80 5.18
CA ILE A 78 -6.91 23.74 5.68
C ILE A 78 -7.27 22.27 5.84
N TYR A 79 -7.48 21.81 7.07
CA TYR A 79 -7.84 20.44 7.40
C TYR A 79 -9.33 20.36 7.77
N LEU A 80 -10.08 19.52 7.08
CA LEU A 80 -11.50 19.29 7.28
C LEU A 80 -11.75 17.80 7.47
N ASN A 81 -11.85 17.35 8.72
CA ASN A 81 -12.30 16.00 9.05
C ASN A 81 -13.83 15.94 9.05
N LEU A 82 -14.42 15.17 8.14
CA LEU A 82 -15.88 15.08 8.00
C LEU A 82 -16.53 14.10 8.99
N GLU A 83 -15.80 13.51 9.93
CA GLU A 83 -16.36 12.91 11.15
C GLU A 83 -16.86 14.00 12.11
N GLU A 84 -16.27 15.20 12.06
CA GLU A 84 -16.70 16.35 12.84
C GLU A 84 -17.92 16.99 12.20
N LYS A 85 -19.04 17.05 12.97
CA LYS A 85 -20.32 17.57 12.48
C LYS A 85 -20.22 18.98 11.93
N GLU A 86 -19.39 19.84 12.49
CA GLU A 86 -19.19 21.21 12.06
C GLU A 86 -18.53 21.29 10.67
N ASN A 87 -17.58 20.40 10.38
CA ASN A 87 -16.95 20.33 9.07
C ASN A 87 -17.91 19.75 8.03
N ALA A 88 -18.62 18.68 8.37
CA ALA A 88 -19.63 18.07 7.51
C ALA A 88 -20.76 19.05 7.17
N ALA A 89 -21.20 19.87 8.12
CA ALA A 89 -22.27 20.85 7.94
C ALA A 89 -21.94 21.92 6.87
N LEU A 90 -20.65 22.25 6.66
CA LEU A 90 -20.22 23.16 5.58
C LEU A 90 -20.61 22.64 4.20
N PHE A 91 -20.51 21.33 4.00
CA PHE A 91 -20.84 20.68 2.73
C PHE A 91 -22.32 20.28 2.62
N ALA A 92 -22.95 19.96 3.76
CA ALA A 92 -24.35 19.52 3.80
C ALA A 92 -25.35 20.63 3.48
N ALA A 93 -24.99 21.91 3.68
CA ALA A 93 -25.84 23.06 3.40
C ALA A 93 -26.21 23.14 1.92
N ASP A 94 -27.45 23.54 1.63
CA ASP A 94 -27.91 23.87 0.25
C ASP A 94 -27.46 25.28 -0.12
N SER A 95 -26.16 25.52 -0.05
CA SER A 95 -25.52 26.80 -0.34
C SER A 95 -24.76 26.74 -1.66
N SER A 96 -24.41 27.89 -2.20
CA SER A 96 -23.57 27.98 -3.38
C SER A 96 -22.16 27.48 -3.10
N PHE A 97 -21.40 27.14 -4.16
CA PHE A 97 -19.99 26.77 -3.99
C PHE A 97 -19.15 27.93 -3.43
N GLU A 98 -19.50 29.15 -3.76
CA GLU A 98 -18.88 30.38 -3.26
C GLU A 98 -19.12 30.56 -1.77
N ASP A 99 -20.32 30.24 -1.26
CA ASP A 99 -20.62 30.26 0.18
C ASP A 99 -19.88 29.14 0.92
N LEU A 100 -19.82 27.95 0.33
CA LEU A 100 -19.02 26.85 0.87
C LEU A 100 -17.55 27.28 1.03
N LEU A 101 -16.94 27.85 -0.02
CA LEU A 101 -15.57 28.33 0.05
C LEU A 101 -15.40 29.40 1.13
N SER A 102 -16.33 30.35 1.20
CA SER A 102 -16.31 31.42 2.21
C SER A 102 -16.33 30.82 3.62
N GLY A 103 -17.15 29.82 3.87
CA GLY A 103 -17.21 29.10 5.14
C GLY A 103 -15.91 28.35 5.48
N VAL A 104 -15.34 27.63 4.51
CA VAL A 104 -14.09 26.89 4.65
C VAL A 104 -12.92 27.81 5.00
N PHE A 105 -12.76 28.89 4.23
CA PHE A 105 -11.68 29.85 4.45
C PHE A 105 -11.84 30.65 5.74
N PHE A 106 -13.08 31.05 6.06
CA PHE A 106 -13.40 31.74 7.32
C PHE A 106 -13.07 30.86 8.54
N LYS A 107 -13.52 29.59 8.54
CA LYS A 107 -13.24 28.64 9.62
C LYS A 107 -11.74 28.44 9.84
N ALA A 108 -10.98 28.39 8.77
CA ALA A 108 -9.53 28.20 8.80
C ALA A 108 -8.76 29.49 9.11
N ASN A 109 -9.42 30.64 9.20
CA ASN A 109 -8.78 31.96 9.31
C ASN A 109 -7.75 32.23 8.23
N VAL A 110 -8.04 31.82 6.98
CA VAL A 110 -7.22 32.00 5.79
C VAL A 110 -7.95 32.92 4.80
N ARG A 111 -7.24 33.80 4.13
CA ARG A 111 -7.86 34.67 3.11
C ARG A 111 -8.07 33.89 1.83
N GLN A 112 -9.20 34.13 1.12
CA GLN A 112 -9.53 33.43 -0.13
C GLN A 112 -8.61 33.75 -1.31
N ASP A 113 -7.87 34.88 -1.25
CA ASP A 113 -6.86 35.30 -2.22
C ASP A 113 -5.44 34.79 -1.89
N SER A 114 -5.28 34.02 -0.80
CA SER A 114 -4.01 33.40 -0.43
C SER A 114 -3.54 32.43 -1.50
N LYS A 115 -2.22 32.38 -1.70
CA LYS A 115 -1.59 31.46 -2.65
C LYS A 115 -1.13 30.18 -1.94
N ARG A 116 -0.89 29.12 -2.74
CA ARG A 116 -0.38 27.84 -2.25
C ARG A 116 -1.16 27.29 -1.04
N VAL A 117 -2.48 27.25 -1.18
CA VAL A 117 -3.39 26.70 -0.16
C VAL A 117 -3.65 25.22 -0.45
N LEU A 118 -3.34 24.35 0.52
CA LEU A 118 -3.74 22.94 0.51
C LEU A 118 -5.00 22.77 1.34
N ILE A 119 -6.06 22.25 0.74
CA ILE A 119 -7.28 21.82 1.42
C ILE A 119 -7.28 20.30 1.50
N PHE A 120 -7.35 19.77 2.70
CA PHE A 120 -7.47 18.33 2.93
C PHE A 120 -8.81 18.00 3.53
N ILE A 121 -9.61 17.23 2.77
CA ILE A 121 -10.94 16.75 3.16
C ILE A 121 -10.79 15.28 3.56
N ASP A 122 -10.70 15.04 4.87
CA ASP A 122 -10.52 13.69 5.41
C ASP A 122 -11.87 13.05 5.73
N GLU A 123 -11.95 11.71 5.64
CA GLU A 123 -13.14 10.88 5.84
C GLU A 123 -14.33 11.37 4.98
N ILE A 124 -14.04 11.71 3.71
CA ILE A 124 -15.00 12.32 2.76
C ILE A 124 -16.27 11.49 2.56
N GLN A 125 -16.24 10.17 2.85
CA GLN A 125 -17.42 9.30 2.76
C GLN A 125 -18.55 9.69 3.73
N ASN A 126 -18.26 10.47 4.77
CA ASN A 126 -19.26 10.87 5.75
C ASN A 126 -20.21 11.97 5.24
N GLU A 127 -19.80 12.70 4.17
CA GLU A 127 -20.66 13.72 3.55
C GLU A 127 -20.67 13.60 2.02
N PRO A 128 -21.73 13.04 1.44
CA PRO A 128 -21.86 12.84 0.00
C PRO A 128 -21.73 14.09 -0.86
N LYS A 129 -22.19 15.24 -0.37
CA LYS A 129 -22.09 16.51 -1.10
C LYS A 129 -20.64 16.98 -1.20
N ALA A 130 -19.76 16.61 -0.25
CA ALA A 130 -18.33 16.90 -0.34
C ALA A 130 -17.69 16.19 -1.54
N VAL A 131 -18.09 14.95 -1.85
CA VAL A 131 -17.65 14.24 -3.05
C VAL A 131 -18.06 15.00 -4.33
N GLN A 132 -19.28 15.50 -4.37
CA GLN A 132 -19.77 16.30 -5.52
C GLN A 132 -19.03 17.64 -5.63
N ALA A 133 -18.67 18.26 -4.50
CA ALA A 133 -17.93 19.52 -4.45
C ALA A 133 -16.54 19.42 -5.12
N LEU A 134 -15.91 18.24 -5.17
CA LEU A 134 -14.62 18.04 -5.85
C LEU A 134 -14.66 18.50 -7.31
N ARG A 135 -15.82 18.34 -8.00
CA ARG A 135 -16.01 18.85 -9.35
C ARG A 135 -15.85 20.37 -9.42
N TYR A 136 -16.48 21.08 -8.47
CA TYR A 136 -16.45 22.54 -8.47
C TYR A 136 -15.08 23.10 -8.07
N PHE A 137 -14.32 22.42 -7.21
CA PHE A 137 -12.95 22.76 -6.95
C PHE A 137 -12.11 22.71 -8.24
N TYR A 138 -12.26 21.65 -9.05
CA TYR A 138 -11.56 21.52 -10.32
C TYR A 138 -11.98 22.61 -11.34
N GLU A 139 -13.29 22.83 -11.50
CA GLU A 139 -13.83 23.70 -12.56
C GLU A 139 -13.73 25.21 -12.24
N LYS A 140 -13.81 25.59 -10.94
CA LYS A 140 -13.90 26.99 -10.52
C LYS A 140 -12.66 27.49 -9.76
N ARG A 141 -11.91 26.59 -9.10
CA ARG A 141 -10.75 26.96 -8.28
C ARG A 141 -9.57 26.01 -8.52
N PRO A 142 -9.05 25.92 -9.76
CA PRO A 142 -7.89 25.09 -10.09
C PRO A 142 -6.58 25.57 -9.43
N ASP A 143 -6.57 26.79 -8.90
CA ASP A 143 -5.48 27.36 -8.10
C ASP A 143 -5.30 26.67 -6.75
N LEU A 144 -6.35 26.09 -6.18
CA LEU A 144 -6.31 25.40 -4.90
C LEU A 144 -5.78 23.97 -5.07
N TYR A 145 -5.01 23.53 -4.10
CA TYR A 145 -4.58 22.13 -3.98
C TYR A 145 -5.59 21.39 -3.11
N VAL A 146 -6.28 20.42 -3.67
CA VAL A 146 -7.33 19.70 -2.94
C VAL A 146 -7.03 18.23 -2.91
N ILE A 147 -6.89 17.69 -1.70
CA ILE A 147 -6.76 16.25 -1.45
C ILE A 147 -7.99 15.80 -0.65
N ALA A 148 -8.64 14.75 -1.09
CA ALA A 148 -9.69 14.07 -0.36
C ALA A 148 -9.23 12.67 0.02
N ALA A 149 -9.53 12.22 1.24
CA ALA A 149 -9.21 10.87 1.68
C ALA A 149 -10.41 10.22 2.37
N GLY A 150 -10.41 8.89 2.36
CA GLY A 150 -11.38 8.09 3.10
C GLY A 150 -11.06 6.61 3.00
N SER A 151 -11.35 5.88 4.04
CA SER A 151 -11.09 4.44 4.14
C SER A 151 -12.20 3.58 3.52
N LEU A 152 -13.42 4.13 3.37
CA LEU A 152 -14.62 3.43 2.94
C LEU A 152 -15.26 4.01 1.68
N LEU A 153 -14.46 4.61 0.82
CA LEU A 153 -14.95 5.28 -0.39
C LEU A 153 -15.77 4.35 -1.31
N GLU A 154 -15.43 3.06 -1.34
CA GLU A 154 -16.17 2.05 -2.11
C GLU A 154 -17.60 1.81 -1.57
N SER A 155 -17.85 2.06 -0.27
CA SER A 155 -19.18 1.90 0.31
C SER A 155 -20.16 2.99 -0.17
N LEU A 156 -19.64 4.15 -0.57
CA LEU A 156 -20.44 5.24 -1.15
C LEU A 156 -20.95 4.92 -2.55
N MET A 157 -20.16 4.17 -3.33
CA MET A 157 -20.56 3.80 -4.71
C MET A 157 -21.82 2.92 -4.73
N GLY A 158 -22.15 2.26 -3.59
CA GLY A 158 -23.41 1.51 -3.43
C GLY A 158 -24.63 2.37 -3.07
N ARG A 159 -24.45 3.68 -2.76
CA ARG A 159 -25.51 4.59 -2.28
C ARG A 159 -25.89 5.68 -3.28
N HIS A 160 -25.77 5.47 -4.57
CA HIS A 160 -26.07 6.42 -5.64
C HIS A 160 -25.16 7.67 -5.68
N ILE A 161 -23.98 7.63 -5.05
CA ILE A 161 -22.99 8.70 -5.10
C ILE A 161 -21.84 8.21 -5.95
N SER A 162 -21.57 8.94 -7.03
CA SER A 162 -20.40 8.69 -7.89
C SER A 162 -19.41 9.84 -7.80
N PHE A 163 -18.13 9.50 -7.79
CA PHE A 163 -17.08 10.50 -7.98
C PHE A 163 -17.24 11.17 -9.34
N PRO A 164 -16.95 12.48 -9.46
CA PRO A 164 -17.09 13.21 -10.71
C PRO A 164 -16.06 12.69 -11.73
N VAL A 165 -16.53 11.85 -12.66
CA VAL A 165 -15.69 11.19 -13.69
C VAL A 165 -14.90 12.23 -14.48
N GLY A 166 -13.60 12.00 -14.61
CA GLY A 166 -12.71 12.89 -15.34
C GLY A 166 -12.37 14.21 -14.62
N ARG A 167 -12.88 14.44 -13.40
CA ARG A 167 -12.65 15.67 -12.60
C ARG A 167 -11.79 15.43 -11.36
N VAL A 168 -11.42 14.19 -11.10
CA VAL A 168 -10.53 13.80 -10.00
C VAL A 168 -9.44 12.87 -10.50
N GLU A 169 -8.33 12.83 -9.79
CA GLU A 169 -7.26 11.83 -9.89
C GLU A 169 -7.29 10.90 -8.69
N TYR A 170 -6.76 9.70 -8.85
CA TYR A 170 -6.71 8.72 -7.78
C TYR A 170 -5.27 8.35 -7.47
N MET A 171 -4.99 8.17 -6.20
CA MET A 171 -3.72 7.65 -5.71
C MET A 171 -3.99 6.62 -4.62
N ALA A 172 -3.31 5.48 -4.68
CA ALA A 172 -3.35 4.47 -3.63
C ALA A 172 -2.21 4.66 -2.64
N LEU A 173 -2.51 4.45 -1.35
CA LEU A 173 -1.52 4.36 -0.29
C LEU A 173 -1.60 2.98 0.35
N HIS A 174 -0.47 2.30 0.39
CA HIS A 174 -0.30 0.95 0.91
C HIS A 174 0.52 0.97 2.22
N PRO A 175 0.64 -0.14 2.95
CA PRO A 175 1.62 -0.27 4.03
C PRO A 175 3.03 0.13 3.57
N CYS A 176 3.90 0.43 4.50
CA CYS A 176 5.28 0.80 4.22
C CYS A 176 6.01 -0.34 3.51
N THR A 177 6.81 0.00 2.51
CA THR A 177 7.73 -0.92 1.84
C THR A 177 8.97 -1.17 2.70
N PHE A 178 9.79 -2.15 2.31
CA PHE A 178 11.07 -2.39 2.98
C PHE A 178 12.00 -1.18 2.95
N VAL A 179 12.03 -0.42 1.87
CA VAL A 179 12.81 0.84 1.77
C VAL A 179 12.33 1.86 2.80
N GLU A 180 11.01 2.03 2.96
CA GLU A 180 10.44 2.94 3.96
C GLU A 180 10.67 2.43 5.40
N PHE A 181 10.65 1.11 5.61
CA PHE A 181 11.01 0.49 6.89
C PHE A 181 12.49 0.77 7.25
N LEU A 182 13.41 0.61 6.30
CA LEU A 182 14.82 0.93 6.51
C LEU A 182 15.04 2.41 6.89
N ASP A 183 14.37 3.32 6.18
CA ASP A 183 14.42 4.75 6.49
C ASP A 183 13.89 5.02 7.91
N ALA A 184 12.76 4.42 8.28
CA ALA A 184 12.15 4.55 9.60
C ALA A 184 13.07 4.07 10.73
N ILE A 185 13.82 3.00 10.48
CA ILE A 185 14.75 2.46 11.49
C ILE A 185 16.15 3.12 11.47
N GLY A 186 16.34 4.21 10.72
CA GLY A 186 17.61 4.95 10.67
C GLY A 186 18.68 4.34 9.75
N GLU A 187 18.32 3.38 8.89
CA GLU A 187 19.19 2.75 7.89
C GLU A 187 19.08 3.44 6.52
N GLU A 188 19.10 4.79 6.50
CA GLU A 188 18.85 5.62 5.31
C GLU A 188 19.83 5.32 4.15
N GLN A 189 21.11 5.06 4.45
CA GLN A 189 22.09 4.73 3.43
C GLN A 189 21.80 3.37 2.77
N LEU A 190 21.35 2.39 3.57
CA LEU A 190 20.98 1.09 3.07
C LEU A 190 19.67 1.17 2.27
N ALA A 191 18.69 1.96 2.73
CA ALA A 191 17.44 2.23 2.01
C ALA A 191 17.73 2.76 0.59
N CYS A 192 18.62 3.75 0.47
CA CYS A 192 19.04 4.29 -0.82
C CYS A 192 19.70 3.23 -1.72
N ARG A 193 20.53 2.35 -1.15
CA ARG A 193 21.18 1.26 -1.92
C ARG A 193 20.19 0.20 -2.37
N VAL A 194 19.19 -0.13 -1.54
CA VAL A 194 18.11 -1.05 -1.91
C VAL A 194 17.27 -0.43 -3.04
N GLU A 195 16.89 0.85 -2.91
CA GLU A 195 16.13 1.57 -3.96
C GLU A 195 16.87 1.60 -5.30
N GLN A 196 18.21 1.72 -5.28
CA GLN A 196 19.06 1.74 -6.48
C GLN A 196 19.51 0.36 -6.97
N ILE A 197 19.10 -0.71 -6.31
CA ILE A 197 19.53 -2.11 -6.60
C ILE A 197 21.07 -2.24 -6.54
N ALA A 198 21.71 -1.57 -5.59
CA ALA A 198 23.15 -1.40 -5.49
C ALA A 198 23.71 -1.82 -4.12
N VAL A 199 23.06 -2.75 -3.41
CA VAL A 199 23.57 -3.31 -2.15
C VAL A 199 24.84 -4.11 -2.44
N PRO A 200 25.99 -3.78 -1.81
CA PRO A 200 27.22 -4.55 -1.96
C PRO A 200 27.05 -5.99 -1.43
N GLN A 201 27.76 -6.94 -2.05
CA GLN A 201 27.75 -8.32 -1.62
C GLN A 201 28.10 -8.51 -0.13
N SER A 202 29.01 -7.69 0.40
CA SER A 202 29.39 -7.70 1.82
C SER A 202 28.26 -7.29 2.79
N LEU A 203 27.22 -6.64 2.30
CA LEU A 203 26.05 -6.25 3.09
C LEU A 203 24.83 -7.14 2.84
N HIS A 204 24.97 -8.18 1.99
CA HIS A 204 23.85 -9.04 1.61
C HIS A 204 23.17 -9.66 2.84
N ASP A 205 23.94 -10.36 3.68
CA ASP A 205 23.40 -11.07 4.86
C ASP A 205 22.77 -10.09 5.87
N TYR A 206 23.43 -8.95 6.10
CA TYR A 206 22.88 -7.90 6.96
C TYR A 206 21.54 -7.34 6.43
N THR A 207 21.47 -7.07 5.12
CA THR A 207 20.24 -6.60 4.50
C THR A 207 19.14 -7.64 4.55
N LEU A 208 19.48 -8.90 4.33
CA LEU A 208 18.55 -10.01 4.41
C LEU A 208 18.00 -10.19 5.83
N ASP A 209 18.82 -10.02 6.86
CA ASP A 209 18.38 -10.09 8.24
C ASP A 209 17.43 -8.94 8.62
N LEU A 210 17.66 -7.73 8.09
CA LEU A 210 16.71 -6.64 8.26
C LEU A 210 15.40 -6.89 7.49
N PHE A 211 15.48 -7.51 6.31
CA PHE A 211 14.28 -7.90 5.57
C PHE A 211 13.46 -8.96 6.31
N LYS A 212 14.12 -9.93 6.96
CA LYS A 212 13.48 -10.91 7.85
C LYS A 212 12.74 -10.23 9.00
N LYS A 213 13.34 -9.24 9.65
CA LYS A 213 12.67 -8.44 10.68
C LYS A 213 11.44 -7.71 10.13
N TYR A 214 11.58 -7.09 8.97
CA TYR A 214 10.46 -6.42 8.31
C TYR A 214 9.32 -7.39 7.97
N MET A 215 9.61 -8.61 7.53
CA MET A 215 8.57 -9.63 7.30
C MET A 215 7.77 -9.95 8.56
N ILE A 216 8.41 -9.97 9.73
CA ILE A 216 7.74 -10.23 11.02
C ILE A 216 6.91 -9.02 11.46
N ILE A 217 7.46 -7.83 11.31
CA ILE A 217 6.88 -6.56 11.77
C ILE A 217 5.77 -6.10 10.84
N GLY A 218 5.93 -6.32 9.53
CA GLY A 218 5.05 -5.78 8.49
C GLY A 218 5.34 -4.32 8.17
N GLY A 219 4.43 -3.72 7.39
CA GLY A 219 4.55 -2.34 6.91
C GLY A 219 3.50 -1.38 7.46
N LEU A 220 2.67 -1.76 8.44
CA LEU A 220 1.72 -0.81 9.02
C LEU A 220 2.46 0.32 9.73
N PRO A 221 2.21 1.61 9.39
CA PRO A 221 3.03 2.72 9.86
C PRO A 221 3.14 2.83 11.37
N GLU A 222 2.06 2.57 12.12
CA GLU A 222 2.06 2.60 13.58
C GLU A 222 2.95 1.50 14.18
N VAL A 223 2.94 0.31 13.57
CA VAL A 223 3.80 -0.81 13.99
C VAL A 223 5.26 -0.50 13.69
N VAL A 224 5.54 0.01 12.48
CA VAL A 224 6.89 0.40 12.04
C VAL A 224 7.45 1.51 12.94
N ALA A 225 6.67 2.55 13.23
CA ALA A 225 7.07 3.66 14.09
C ALA A 225 7.37 3.16 15.53
N ASN A 226 6.48 2.34 16.10
CA ASN A 226 6.69 1.77 17.44
C ASN A 226 7.98 0.93 17.50
N TYR A 227 8.22 0.11 16.48
CA TYR A 227 9.48 -0.65 16.39
C TYR A 227 10.70 0.26 16.20
N ALA A 228 10.59 1.28 15.37
CA ALA A 228 11.68 2.23 15.14
C ALA A 228 12.11 2.93 16.43
N GLU A 229 11.17 3.32 17.28
CA GLU A 229 11.40 4.00 18.55
C GLU A 229 11.98 3.05 19.62
N HIS A 230 11.38 1.86 19.77
CA HIS A 230 11.67 1.02 20.93
C HIS A 230 12.58 -0.18 20.64
N ARG A 231 12.71 -0.60 19.39
CA ARG A 231 13.48 -1.79 18.95
C ARG A 231 13.05 -3.09 19.67
N ASP A 232 11.82 -3.13 20.12
CA ASP A 232 11.26 -4.23 20.91
C ASP A 232 10.05 -4.84 20.20
N MET A 233 10.18 -6.07 19.70
CA MET A 233 9.11 -6.79 19.01
C MET A 233 7.99 -7.24 19.95
N VAL A 234 8.27 -7.49 21.22
CA VAL A 234 7.27 -7.96 22.20
C VAL A 234 6.21 -6.88 22.43
N ARG A 235 6.60 -5.62 22.40
CA ARG A 235 5.68 -4.48 22.56
C ARG A 235 4.68 -4.36 21.41
N LEU A 236 5.02 -4.86 20.22
CA LEU A 236 4.15 -4.76 19.03
C LEU A 236 2.82 -5.51 19.21
N GLY A 237 2.77 -6.52 20.08
CA GLY A 237 1.52 -7.26 20.37
C GLY A 237 0.37 -6.36 20.80
N GLY A 238 0.63 -5.32 21.61
CA GLY A 238 -0.38 -4.33 22.00
C GLY A 238 -0.89 -3.51 20.80
N VAL A 239 0.01 -3.10 19.89
CA VAL A 239 -0.33 -2.34 18.69
C VAL A 239 -1.18 -3.19 17.75
N PHE A 240 -0.76 -4.42 17.45
CA PHE A 240 -1.51 -5.34 16.61
C PHE A 240 -2.91 -5.64 17.15
N ASN A 241 -3.05 -5.84 18.48
CA ASN A 241 -4.35 -6.04 19.09
C ASN A 241 -5.27 -4.84 18.91
N ALA A 242 -4.77 -3.61 19.07
CA ALA A 242 -5.55 -2.39 18.86
C ALA A 242 -6.00 -2.27 17.39
N LEU A 243 -5.10 -2.56 16.44
CA LEU A 243 -5.40 -2.56 15.01
C LEU A 243 -6.50 -3.56 14.65
N LEU A 244 -6.36 -4.81 15.10
CA LEU A 244 -7.35 -5.88 14.85
C LEU A 244 -8.70 -5.58 15.48
N SER A 245 -8.71 -5.02 16.69
CA SER A 245 -9.96 -4.57 17.34
C SER A 245 -10.64 -3.49 16.51
N GLY A 246 -9.88 -2.49 16.03
CA GLY A 246 -10.41 -1.46 15.15
C GLY A 246 -11.01 -2.01 13.85
N TYR A 247 -10.38 -3.00 13.20
CA TYR A 247 -10.95 -3.65 12.01
C TYR A 247 -12.23 -4.44 12.31
N ARG A 248 -12.31 -5.08 13.50
CA ARG A 248 -13.52 -5.81 13.94
C ARG A 248 -14.67 -4.87 14.29
N ASP A 249 -14.38 -3.75 14.93
CA ASP A 249 -15.38 -2.73 15.29
C ASP A 249 -15.96 -2.04 14.03
N ASP A 250 -15.17 -1.91 12.99
CA ASP A 250 -15.62 -1.32 11.73
C ASP A 250 -16.55 -2.23 10.90
N VAL A 251 -16.71 -3.52 11.27
CA VAL A 251 -17.57 -4.46 10.52
C VAL A 251 -18.99 -3.94 10.34
N GLU A 252 -19.51 -3.22 11.33
CA GLU A 252 -20.85 -2.61 11.27
C GLU A 252 -20.95 -1.48 10.25
N LYS A 253 -19.83 -0.83 9.94
CA LYS A 253 -19.74 0.17 8.87
C LYS A 253 -19.67 -0.48 7.47
N TYR A 254 -19.12 -1.71 7.38
CA TYR A 254 -18.94 -2.42 6.12
C TYR A 254 -20.20 -3.13 5.65
N ALA A 255 -20.99 -3.68 6.59
CA ALA A 255 -22.17 -4.48 6.30
C ALA A 255 -23.34 -4.09 7.18
N SER A 256 -24.53 -3.97 6.57
CA SER A 256 -25.75 -3.60 7.28
C SER A 256 -26.57 -4.79 7.79
N LYS A 257 -26.34 -5.99 7.20
CA LYS A 257 -27.10 -7.20 7.55
C LYS A 257 -26.35 -8.03 8.58
N PRO A 258 -27.01 -8.47 9.68
CA PRO A 258 -26.35 -9.27 10.73
C PRO A 258 -25.58 -10.48 10.19
N LYS A 259 -26.16 -11.22 9.24
CA LYS A 259 -25.51 -12.39 8.65
C LYS A 259 -24.21 -12.04 7.89
N GLU A 260 -24.18 -10.89 7.21
CA GLU A 260 -22.98 -10.40 6.53
C GLU A 260 -21.90 -10.02 7.56
N GLN A 261 -22.31 -9.34 8.64
CA GLN A 261 -21.43 -8.97 9.76
C GLN A 261 -20.81 -10.22 10.39
N ASP A 262 -21.62 -11.24 10.70
CA ASP A 262 -21.13 -12.49 11.31
C ASP A 262 -20.17 -13.24 10.38
N THR A 263 -20.46 -13.26 9.08
CA THR A 263 -19.56 -13.90 8.10
C THR A 263 -18.24 -13.13 7.98
N ILE A 264 -18.28 -11.79 8.00
CA ILE A 264 -17.06 -10.96 7.98
C ILE A 264 -16.24 -11.16 9.25
N ARG A 265 -16.88 -11.14 10.45
CA ARG A 265 -16.20 -11.43 11.73
C ARG A 265 -15.54 -12.81 11.71
N TYR A 266 -16.22 -13.81 11.14
CA TYR A 266 -15.66 -15.15 10.98
C TYR A 266 -14.39 -15.15 10.10
N ILE A 267 -14.40 -14.44 8.96
CA ILE A 267 -13.23 -14.31 8.08
C ILE A 267 -12.09 -13.57 8.81
N LEU A 268 -12.39 -12.49 9.54
CA LEU A 268 -11.41 -11.73 10.31
C LEU A 268 -10.81 -12.52 11.50
N ASN A 269 -11.48 -13.56 11.98
CA ASN A 269 -10.96 -14.41 13.04
C ASN A 269 -10.11 -15.58 12.52
N TYR A 270 -10.47 -16.14 11.36
CA TYR A 270 -9.90 -17.41 10.90
C TYR A 270 -9.24 -17.37 9.52
N GLY A 271 -9.42 -16.29 8.78
CA GLY A 271 -8.96 -16.20 7.40
C GLY A 271 -7.47 -15.93 7.20
N TRP A 272 -6.79 -15.45 8.23
CA TRP A 272 -5.38 -15.03 8.14
C TRP A 272 -4.42 -16.17 7.82
N THR A 273 -4.72 -17.38 8.30
CA THR A 273 -3.92 -18.59 8.05
C THR A 273 -3.95 -19.05 6.59
N PHE A 274 -4.79 -18.42 5.75
CA PHE A 274 -4.85 -18.66 4.31
C PHE A 274 -4.15 -17.57 3.49
N ALA A 275 -3.30 -16.79 4.12
CA ALA A 275 -2.47 -15.80 3.43
C ALA A 275 -1.62 -16.48 2.35
N ALA A 276 -1.56 -15.89 1.15
CA ALA A 276 -0.91 -16.42 -0.05
C ALA A 276 -1.50 -17.74 -0.60
N HIS A 277 -2.50 -18.33 0.03
CA HIS A 277 -3.13 -19.56 -0.47
C HIS A 277 -4.29 -19.29 -1.41
N ARG A 278 -4.53 -20.23 -2.31
CA ARG A 278 -5.76 -20.27 -3.12
C ARG A 278 -6.93 -20.77 -2.28
N ILE A 279 -7.98 -19.96 -2.17
CA ILE A 279 -9.14 -20.26 -1.33
C ILE A 279 -10.34 -20.74 -2.13
N GLN A 280 -11.14 -21.59 -1.50
CA GLN A 280 -12.47 -21.97 -1.98
C GLN A 280 -13.51 -21.40 -1.03
N PHE A 281 -14.47 -20.66 -1.56
CA PHE A 281 -15.55 -20.09 -0.74
C PHE A 281 -16.47 -21.17 -0.16
N ALA A 282 -16.63 -22.27 -0.89
CA ALA A 282 -17.29 -23.46 -0.36
C ALA A 282 -16.36 -24.13 0.66
N LYS A 283 -16.88 -24.39 1.87
CA LYS A 283 -16.14 -25.03 2.98
C LYS A 283 -14.91 -24.21 3.48
N PHE A 284 -14.91 -22.89 3.27
CA PHE A 284 -13.86 -22.04 3.83
C PHE A 284 -13.76 -22.25 5.34
N THR A 285 -12.60 -22.70 5.83
CA THR A 285 -12.34 -23.03 7.25
C THR A 285 -13.36 -24.00 7.90
N ASN A 286 -14.01 -24.87 7.12
CA ASN A 286 -15.08 -25.77 7.59
C ASN A 286 -16.30 -25.06 8.20
N THR A 287 -16.59 -23.84 7.76
CA THR A 287 -17.72 -23.04 8.22
C THR A 287 -19.07 -23.64 7.81
N SER A 288 -20.11 -23.33 8.58
CA SER A 288 -21.51 -23.59 8.24
C SER A 288 -22.12 -22.53 7.30
N PHE A 289 -21.42 -21.41 7.05
CA PHE A 289 -21.90 -20.38 6.14
C PHE A 289 -21.96 -20.89 4.70
N ARG A 290 -22.93 -20.41 3.93
CA ARG A 290 -23.04 -20.73 2.51
C ARG A 290 -21.92 -20.10 1.71
N SER A 291 -21.45 -20.78 0.66
CA SER A 291 -20.40 -20.28 -0.25
C SER A 291 -20.68 -18.86 -0.78
N ALA A 292 -21.95 -18.56 -1.09
CA ALA A 292 -22.35 -17.22 -1.55
C ALA A 292 -22.18 -16.14 -0.47
N ASP A 293 -22.48 -16.46 0.79
CA ASP A 293 -22.32 -15.53 1.91
C ASP A 293 -20.82 -15.25 2.16
N VAL A 294 -20.00 -16.30 2.14
CA VAL A 294 -18.54 -16.19 2.27
C VAL A 294 -17.94 -15.38 1.12
N SER A 295 -18.33 -15.67 -0.13
CA SER A 295 -17.87 -14.91 -1.29
C SER A 295 -18.26 -13.44 -1.21
N ASN A 296 -19.48 -13.12 -0.76
CA ASN A 296 -19.93 -11.74 -0.58
C ASN A 296 -19.13 -11.01 0.52
N ALA A 297 -18.89 -11.68 1.65
CA ALA A 297 -18.11 -11.13 2.75
C ALA A 297 -16.66 -10.81 2.33
N PHE A 298 -16.00 -11.70 1.58
CA PHE A 298 -14.69 -11.43 1.01
C PHE A 298 -14.69 -10.22 0.07
N ARG A 299 -15.71 -10.08 -0.79
CA ARG A 299 -15.83 -8.91 -1.68
C ARG A 299 -16.07 -7.60 -0.93
N ILE A 300 -16.76 -7.65 0.21
CA ILE A 300 -16.92 -6.49 1.08
C ILE A 300 -15.57 -6.11 1.69
N LEU A 301 -14.81 -7.08 2.22
CA LEU A 301 -13.48 -6.84 2.78
C LEU A 301 -12.48 -6.36 1.71
N GLU A 302 -12.55 -6.89 0.48
CA GLU A 302 -11.72 -6.42 -0.63
C GLU A 302 -11.95 -4.92 -0.91
N LYS A 303 -13.21 -4.46 -0.83
CA LYS A 303 -13.54 -3.03 -1.00
C LYS A 303 -12.96 -2.13 0.10
N THR A 304 -12.70 -2.67 1.28
CA THR A 304 -12.03 -1.93 2.37
C THR A 304 -10.52 -1.89 2.21
N LEU A 305 -9.99 -2.57 1.18
CA LEU A 305 -8.56 -2.75 0.90
C LEU A 305 -7.80 -3.52 2.01
N LEU A 306 -8.52 -4.22 2.90
CA LEU A 306 -7.92 -5.05 3.95
C LEU A 306 -7.37 -6.37 3.39
N LEU A 307 -7.89 -6.79 2.26
CA LEU A 307 -7.42 -7.96 1.50
C LEU A 307 -7.63 -7.77 -0.01
N GLU A 308 -6.99 -8.61 -0.79
CA GLU A 308 -7.20 -8.74 -2.24
C GLU A 308 -7.43 -10.19 -2.61
N LEU A 309 -8.39 -10.43 -3.49
CA LEU A 309 -8.64 -11.70 -4.14
C LEU A 309 -7.99 -11.67 -5.53
N VAL A 310 -6.85 -12.31 -5.68
CA VAL A 310 -6.13 -12.39 -6.94
C VAL A 310 -6.56 -13.62 -7.71
N TYR A 311 -7.20 -13.43 -8.86
CA TYR A 311 -7.61 -14.53 -9.73
C TYR A 311 -6.48 -14.89 -10.72
N PRO A 312 -6.26 -16.19 -11.00
CA PRO A 312 -5.17 -16.63 -11.85
C PRO A 312 -5.35 -16.20 -13.31
N GLN A 313 -4.24 -15.97 -13.98
CA GLN A 313 -4.11 -15.95 -15.43
C GLN A 313 -3.87 -17.38 -15.92
N THR A 314 -4.47 -17.73 -17.05
CA THR A 314 -4.26 -19.06 -17.67
C THR A 314 -3.47 -18.96 -18.98
N SER A 315 -3.30 -17.75 -19.50
CA SER A 315 -2.45 -17.49 -20.67
C SER A 315 -1.07 -16.98 -20.22
N ALA A 316 -0.02 -17.44 -20.89
CA ALA A 316 1.34 -16.94 -20.75
C ALA A 316 1.67 -15.78 -21.71
N SER A 317 0.67 -15.21 -22.36
CA SER A 317 0.79 -14.10 -23.33
C SER A 317 -0.43 -13.19 -23.28
N PHE A 318 -0.28 -11.98 -23.85
CA PHE A 318 -1.41 -11.04 -23.99
C PHE A 318 -2.47 -11.51 -25.00
N PRO A 319 -3.75 -11.18 -24.80
CA PRO A 319 -4.31 -10.38 -23.72
C PRO A 319 -4.36 -11.14 -22.38
N ILE A 320 -4.18 -10.41 -21.28
CA ILE A 320 -4.23 -10.97 -19.93
C ILE A 320 -5.65 -10.83 -19.39
N LEU A 321 -6.28 -11.96 -19.08
CA LEU A 321 -7.62 -11.99 -18.50
C LEU A 321 -7.66 -12.98 -17.34
N PRO A 322 -8.08 -12.54 -16.13
CA PRO A 322 -8.20 -13.42 -14.98
C PRO A 322 -9.34 -14.44 -15.18
N ASP A 323 -9.10 -15.70 -14.88
CA ASP A 323 -10.17 -16.72 -14.89
C ASP A 323 -10.93 -16.73 -13.55
N LEU A 324 -12.04 -16.02 -13.50
CA LEU A 324 -12.87 -15.88 -12.31
C LEU A 324 -13.58 -17.17 -11.87
N ARG A 325 -13.50 -18.25 -12.65
CA ARG A 325 -14.04 -19.57 -12.29
C ARG A 325 -13.09 -20.37 -11.42
N LYS A 326 -11.81 -20.00 -11.43
CA LYS A 326 -10.76 -20.64 -10.63
C LYS A 326 -10.70 -20.01 -9.24
N SER A 327 -10.18 -20.76 -8.27
CA SER A 327 -9.97 -20.29 -6.90
C SER A 327 -8.97 -19.13 -6.86
N PRO A 328 -9.34 -17.98 -6.27
CA PRO A 328 -8.41 -16.86 -6.11
C PRO A 328 -7.39 -17.14 -5.01
N LYS A 329 -6.23 -16.50 -5.12
CA LYS A 329 -5.24 -16.39 -4.05
C LYS A 329 -5.66 -15.28 -3.09
N LEU A 330 -5.61 -15.53 -1.78
CA LEU A 330 -5.95 -14.56 -0.74
C LEU A 330 -4.68 -13.84 -0.28
N LEU A 331 -4.65 -12.53 -0.48
CA LEU A 331 -3.58 -11.68 0.00
C LEU A 331 -4.15 -10.66 0.98
N TRP A 332 -3.63 -10.66 2.22
CA TRP A 332 -4.00 -9.67 3.23
C TRP A 332 -3.21 -8.38 3.08
N LEU A 333 -3.67 -7.33 3.73
CA LEU A 333 -3.07 -6.00 3.67
C LEU A 333 -1.61 -5.98 4.12
N ASP A 334 -1.29 -6.74 5.18
CA ASP A 334 0.00 -6.63 5.86
C ASP A 334 0.48 -7.97 6.42
N THR A 335 1.74 -8.28 6.17
CA THR A 335 2.37 -9.54 6.58
C THR A 335 2.58 -9.63 8.10
N GLY A 336 2.82 -8.50 8.77
CA GLY A 336 2.95 -8.44 10.22
C GLY A 336 1.64 -8.83 10.92
N LEU A 337 0.50 -8.35 10.42
CA LEU A 337 -0.82 -8.77 10.91
C LEU A 337 -1.05 -10.27 10.68
N VAL A 338 -0.66 -10.81 9.52
CA VAL A 338 -0.79 -12.25 9.22
C VAL A 338 0.00 -13.06 10.23
N ASN A 339 1.27 -12.72 10.46
CA ASN A 339 2.14 -13.40 11.42
C ASN A 339 1.61 -13.32 12.85
N TYR A 340 1.11 -12.15 13.24
CA TYR A 340 0.58 -11.93 14.59
C TYR A 340 -0.65 -12.81 14.85
N VAL A 341 -1.64 -12.80 13.95
CA VAL A 341 -2.87 -13.58 14.13
C VAL A 341 -2.63 -15.08 14.01
N ALA A 342 -1.66 -15.50 13.18
CA ALA A 342 -1.23 -16.90 13.08
C ALA A 342 -0.44 -17.39 14.30
N GLY A 343 -0.13 -16.51 15.28
CA GLY A 343 0.69 -16.85 16.45
C GLY A 343 2.16 -17.12 16.13
N MET A 344 2.60 -16.77 14.92
CA MET A 344 3.95 -17.05 14.45
C MET A 344 5.02 -16.08 14.98
N GLN A 345 4.61 -14.93 15.51
CA GLN A 345 5.58 -13.95 16.01
C GLN A 345 6.40 -14.45 17.19
N GLU A 346 5.77 -15.18 18.13
CA GLU A 346 6.49 -15.75 19.26
C GLU A 346 7.47 -16.84 18.80
N GLU A 347 7.04 -17.70 17.88
CA GLU A 347 7.90 -18.75 17.32
C GLU A 347 9.09 -18.14 16.57
N LEU A 348 8.85 -17.07 15.79
CA LEU A 348 9.88 -16.32 15.07
C LEU A 348 10.88 -15.59 15.98
N LEU A 349 10.49 -15.23 17.20
CA LEU A 349 11.37 -14.59 18.17
C LEU A 349 12.30 -15.60 18.89
N PHE A 350 11.90 -16.86 19.03
CA PHE A 350 12.61 -17.85 19.85
C PHE A 350 13.37 -18.91 19.06
N THR A 351 13.22 -18.97 17.73
CA THR A 351 13.90 -19.97 16.89
C THR A 351 15.18 -19.41 16.29
N THR A 352 16.28 -20.13 16.49
CA THR A 352 17.59 -19.79 15.92
C THR A 352 17.78 -20.29 14.49
N ASP A 353 16.91 -21.19 14.02
CA ASP A 353 16.97 -21.77 12.68
C ASP A 353 15.98 -21.05 11.75
N SER A 354 16.49 -20.01 11.09
CA SER A 354 15.71 -19.10 10.25
C SER A 354 15.15 -19.77 8.98
N ASP A 355 15.68 -20.91 8.57
CA ASP A 355 15.29 -21.56 7.31
C ASP A 355 14.00 -22.39 7.44
N GLU A 356 13.68 -22.93 8.61
CA GLU A 356 12.41 -23.63 8.87
C GLU A 356 11.23 -22.68 9.06
N LEU A 357 11.48 -21.45 9.54
CA LEU A 357 10.46 -20.41 9.77
C LEU A 357 10.00 -19.68 8.51
N TRP A 358 10.74 -19.82 7.42
CA TRP A 358 10.39 -19.25 6.16
C TRP A 358 9.42 -20.16 5.40
N ASN A 359 8.22 -20.29 5.95
CA ASN A 359 7.16 -20.85 5.16
C ASN A 359 7.11 -20.10 3.83
N GLY A 360 7.15 -20.84 2.73
CA GLY A 360 7.06 -20.26 1.39
C GLY A 360 5.91 -19.26 1.25
N ASP A 361 4.81 -19.50 1.98
CA ASP A 361 3.61 -18.68 1.99
C ASP A 361 3.84 -17.27 2.56
N ILE A 362 4.64 -17.13 3.62
CA ILE A 362 4.95 -15.81 4.21
C ILE A 362 5.93 -15.04 3.32
N ALA A 363 6.91 -15.73 2.72
CA ALA A 363 7.80 -15.12 1.75
C ALA A 363 7.03 -14.65 0.49
N GLU A 364 6.09 -15.45 0.01
CA GLU A 364 5.20 -15.07 -1.08
C GLU A 364 4.31 -13.89 -0.70
N HIS A 365 3.76 -13.88 0.52
CA HIS A 365 2.89 -12.81 0.99
C HIS A 365 3.63 -11.47 1.12
N ILE A 366 4.87 -11.45 1.66
CA ILE A 366 5.65 -10.20 1.75
C ILE A 366 6.07 -9.70 0.36
N VAL A 367 6.41 -10.59 -0.57
CA VAL A 367 6.66 -10.21 -1.96
C VAL A 367 5.42 -9.58 -2.58
N ALA A 368 4.24 -10.13 -2.32
CA ALA A 368 2.98 -9.53 -2.76
C ALA A 368 2.75 -8.14 -2.17
N GLN A 369 3.11 -7.93 -0.90
CA GLN A 369 3.03 -6.63 -0.24
C GLN A 369 4.00 -5.62 -0.86
N GLU A 370 5.24 -6.01 -1.12
CA GLU A 370 6.25 -5.17 -1.77
C GLU A 370 5.86 -4.78 -3.20
N LEU A 371 5.36 -5.73 -4.01
CA LEU A 371 4.86 -5.46 -5.36
C LEU A 371 3.70 -4.44 -5.34
N LEU A 372 2.84 -4.50 -4.34
CA LEU A 372 1.74 -3.55 -4.19
C LEU A 372 2.23 -2.19 -3.68
N GLY A 373 3.15 -2.18 -2.71
CA GLY A 373 3.71 -0.96 -2.12
C GLY A 373 4.57 -0.15 -3.10
N ALA A 374 5.14 -0.80 -4.12
CA ALA A 374 5.93 -0.16 -5.16
C ALA A 374 5.11 0.73 -6.10
N THR A 375 3.77 0.63 -6.11
CA THR A 375 2.90 1.43 -6.98
C THR A 375 1.95 2.31 -6.16
N THR A 376 1.60 3.46 -6.72
CA THR A 376 0.52 4.32 -6.22
C THR A 376 -0.69 4.31 -7.15
N SER A 377 -0.67 3.49 -8.19
CA SER A 377 -1.77 3.33 -9.13
C SER A 377 -2.95 2.66 -8.46
N PHE A 378 -4.11 3.33 -8.47
CA PHE A 378 -5.33 2.74 -7.93
C PHE A 378 -5.96 1.77 -8.94
N GLY A 379 -6.32 0.57 -8.46
CA GLY A 379 -6.96 -0.47 -9.28
C GLY A 379 -6.00 -1.41 -10.01
N GLU A 380 -4.70 -1.20 -9.88
CA GLU A 380 -3.72 -2.17 -10.35
C GLU A 380 -3.73 -3.38 -9.42
N LYS A 381 -3.94 -4.57 -10.01
CA LYS A 381 -4.01 -5.83 -9.28
C LYS A 381 -2.75 -6.66 -9.51
N ARG A 382 -2.33 -7.39 -8.47
CA ARG A 382 -1.32 -8.43 -8.60
C ARG A 382 -1.84 -9.55 -9.49
N MET A 383 -0.94 -10.25 -10.14
CA MET A 383 -1.26 -11.34 -11.07
C MET A 383 -0.43 -12.57 -10.75
N PHE A 384 -0.98 -13.74 -10.96
CA PHE A 384 -0.26 -15.00 -10.95
C PHE A 384 -0.76 -15.91 -12.07
N TRP A 385 0.00 -16.95 -12.39
CA TRP A 385 -0.36 -17.84 -13.48
C TRP A 385 -0.60 -19.27 -13.00
N VAL A 386 -1.58 -19.94 -13.62
CA VAL A 386 -1.79 -21.36 -13.49
C VAL A 386 -1.95 -21.98 -14.88
N ARG A 387 -1.37 -23.13 -15.08
CA ARG A 387 -1.53 -23.86 -16.33
C ARG A 387 -2.96 -24.35 -16.50
N ASP A 388 -3.57 -24.06 -17.65
CA ASP A 388 -4.91 -24.53 -18.00
C ASP A 388 -4.85 -25.89 -18.70
N ALA A 389 -4.35 -26.89 -17.99
CA ALA A 389 -4.30 -28.27 -18.48
C ALA A 389 -4.92 -29.22 -17.46
N ARG A 390 -5.60 -30.27 -17.95
CA ARG A 390 -6.25 -31.28 -17.09
C ARG A 390 -5.19 -31.92 -16.19
N ASN A 391 -5.43 -31.90 -14.88
CA ASN A 391 -4.54 -32.40 -13.82
C ASN A 391 -3.19 -31.65 -13.67
N SER A 392 -3.02 -30.48 -14.27
CA SER A 392 -1.85 -29.66 -14.00
C SER A 392 -1.99 -28.94 -12.65
N GLN A 393 -0.90 -28.94 -11.88
CA GLN A 393 -0.75 -28.18 -10.64
C GLN A 393 0.30 -27.06 -10.80
N ALA A 394 0.71 -26.77 -12.04
CA ALA A 394 1.71 -25.75 -12.28
C ALA A 394 1.14 -24.37 -11.98
N GLU A 395 1.85 -23.66 -11.10
CA GLU A 395 1.53 -22.30 -10.66
C GLU A 395 2.84 -21.50 -10.61
N VAL A 396 2.83 -20.28 -11.15
CA VAL A 396 3.87 -19.27 -10.98
C VAL A 396 3.35 -18.24 -10.01
N ASP A 397 4.13 -17.93 -8.98
CA ASP A 397 3.69 -17.18 -7.80
C ASP A 397 3.18 -15.78 -8.14
N PHE A 398 3.90 -15.05 -9.03
CA PHE A 398 3.45 -13.74 -9.54
C PHE A 398 3.82 -13.55 -11.00
N LEU A 399 3.11 -12.60 -11.63
CA LEU A 399 3.44 -12.05 -12.93
C LEU A 399 3.60 -10.54 -12.81
N ILE A 400 4.64 -9.99 -13.40
CA ILE A 400 4.81 -8.55 -13.58
C ILE A 400 4.62 -8.17 -15.03
N ARG A 401 3.80 -7.13 -15.26
CA ARG A 401 3.66 -6.53 -16.58
C ARG A 401 4.62 -5.36 -16.73
N TYR A 402 5.46 -5.41 -17.74
CA TYR A 402 6.32 -4.29 -18.10
C TYR A 402 6.25 -4.03 -19.60
N LYS A 403 5.66 -2.89 -20.02
CA LYS A 403 5.35 -2.58 -21.41
C LYS A 403 4.57 -3.72 -22.10
N SER A 404 5.17 -4.38 -23.11
CA SER A 404 4.61 -5.54 -23.84
C SER A 404 5.04 -6.89 -23.26
N HIS A 405 5.80 -6.90 -22.16
CA HIS A 405 6.32 -8.11 -21.54
C HIS A 405 5.48 -8.55 -20.36
N LEU A 406 5.35 -9.87 -20.20
CA LEU A 406 4.67 -10.52 -19.08
C LEU A 406 5.65 -11.50 -18.42
N LEU A 407 6.33 -11.04 -17.37
CA LEU A 407 7.44 -11.74 -16.76
C LEU A 407 7.01 -12.53 -15.55
N PRO A 408 7.37 -13.83 -15.47
CA PRO A 408 7.08 -14.66 -14.32
C PRO A 408 8.05 -14.38 -13.18
N ILE A 409 7.50 -14.41 -11.95
CA ILE A 409 8.24 -14.30 -10.70
C ILE A 409 7.95 -15.54 -9.88
N GLU A 410 8.99 -16.26 -9.51
CA GLU A 410 8.93 -17.38 -8.58
C GLU A 410 9.60 -17.01 -7.28
N VAL A 411 8.96 -17.27 -6.15
CA VAL A 411 9.48 -16.99 -4.81
C VAL A 411 9.96 -18.28 -4.17
N LYS A 412 11.25 -18.35 -3.85
CA LYS A 412 11.87 -19.57 -3.25
C LYS A 412 12.90 -19.19 -2.20
N THR A 413 12.65 -19.55 -0.97
CA THR A 413 13.56 -19.29 0.15
C THR A 413 14.80 -20.20 0.17
N GLY A 414 14.70 -21.40 -0.40
CA GLY A 414 15.80 -22.39 -0.44
C GLY A 414 16.58 -22.39 -1.76
N SER A 415 17.84 -22.83 -1.73
CA SER A 415 18.75 -22.91 -2.88
C SER A 415 18.39 -24.02 -3.88
N ASN A 416 17.83 -25.15 -3.41
CA ASN A 416 17.60 -26.38 -4.20
C ASN A 416 16.16 -26.57 -4.68
N SER A 417 15.34 -25.54 -4.72
CA SER A 417 13.95 -25.65 -5.14
C SER A 417 13.81 -25.83 -6.65
N LYS A 418 12.98 -26.79 -7.05
CA LYS A 418 12.71 -27.10 -8.46
C LYS A 418 11.79 -26.02 -9.05
N LEU A 419 12.21 -25.37 -10.14
CA LEU A 419 11.47 -24.31 -10.84
C LEU A 419 10.59 -24.88 -11.99
N ARG A 420 9.93 -26.02 -11.77
CA ARG A 420 9.17 -26.72 -12.82
C ARG A 420 8.03 -25.86 -13.42
N SER A 421 7.28 -25.17 -12.58
CA SER A 421 6.18 -24.31 -13.02
C SER A 421 6.69 -23.13 -13.84
N LEU A 422 7.81 -22.51 -13.38
CA LEU A 422 8.46 -21.43 -14.09
C LEU A 422 8.93 -21.87 -15.50
N HIS A 423 9.55 -23.05 -15.60
CA HIS A 423 9.97 -23.61 -16.88
C HIS A 423 8.76 -23.85 -17.80
N GLN A 424 7.64 -24.40 -17.26
CA GLN A 424 6.42 -24.60 -18.04
C GLN A 424 5.84 -23.28 -18.56
N PHE A 425 5.84 -22.23 -17.74
CA PHE A 425 5.43 -20.90 -18.19
C PHE A 425 6.35 -20.40 -19.32
N MET A 426 7.68 -20.54 -19.15
CA MET A 426 8.65 -20.08 -20.13
C MET A 426 8.59 -20.87 -21.44
N ASP A 427 8.20 -22.14 -21.41
CA ASP A 427 7.97 -22.95 -22.64
C ASP A 427 6.68 -22.51 -23.38
N GLU A 428 5.66 -22.00 -22.66
CA GLU A 428 4.41 -21.52 -23.24
C GLU A 428 4.47 -20.02 -23.64
N SER A 429 5.43 -19.26 -23.10
CA SER A 429 5.62 -17.83 -23.35
C SER A 429 6.70 -17.57 -24.39
N ARG A 430 6.73 -16.34 -24.93
CA ARG A 430 7.83 -15.86 -25.80
C ARG A 430 8.83 -14.99 -25.05
N GLU A 431 8.71 -14.91 -23.73
CA GLU A 431 9.53 -14.04 -22.91
C GLU A 431 10.97 -14.57 -22.83
N SER A 432 11.95 -13.67 -22.90
CA SER A 432 13.38 -14.03 -22.82
C SER A 432 13.93 -13.97 -21.40
N MET A 433 13.11 -13.55 -20.41
CA MET A 433 13.51 -13.30 -19.03
C MET A 433 12.51 -13.93 -18.05
N ALA A 434 13.04 -14.53 -16.99
CA ALA A 434 12.30 -14.97 -15.82
C ALA A 434 12.98 -14.48 -14.54
N LEU A 435 12.21 -14.28 -13.48
CA LEU A 435 12.70 -13.78 -12.21
C LEU A 435 12.49 -14.83 -11.11
N ARG A 436 13.52 -15.05 -10.29
CA ARG A 436 13.42 -15.81 -9.05
C ARG A 436 13.81 -14.90 -7.90
N LEU A 437 12.92 -14.72 -6.95
CA LEU A 437 13.22 -14.08 -5.67
C LEU A 437 13.67 -15.12 -4.66
N TRP A 438 14.83 -14.91 -4.02
CA TRP A 438 15.42 -15.89 -3.13
C TRP A 438 16.31 -15.27 -2.04
N ASN A 439 16.78 -16.11 -1.10
CA ASN A 439 17.63 -15.64 0.02
C ASN A 439 19.10 -15.44 -0.35
N GLY A 440 19.53 -15.89 -1.53
CA GLY A 440 20.92 -15.78 -1.95
C GLY A 440 21.24 -14.49 -2.68
N PRO A 441 22.49 -14.32 -3.10
CA PRO A 441 22.95 -13.14 -3.80
C PRO A 441 22.37 -13.02 -5.21
N MET A 442 22.52 -11.85 -5.83
CA MET A 442 22.09 -11.62 -7.20
C MET A 442 22.97 -12.38 -8.19
N THR A 443 22.34 -13.25 -8.98
CA THR A 443 22.99 -14.03 -10.06
C THR A 443 22.10 -14.12 -11.27
N SER A 444 22.63 -14.61 -12.39
CA SER A 444 21.86 -14.92 -13.58
C SER A 444 22.34 -16.20 -14.24
N ASP A 445 21.39 -16.98 -14.74
CA ASP A 445 21.64 -18.26 -15.41
C ASP A 445 20.98 -18.25 -16.79
N THR A 446 21.62 -18.84 -17.78
CA THR A 446 21.02 -19.12 -19.08
C THR A 446 20.40 -20.51 -19.06
N ILE A 447 19.10 -20.59 -19.27
CA ILE A 447 18.32 -21.82 -19.16
C ILE A 447 17.80 -22.23 -20.53
N ALA A 448 17.94 -23.52 -20.87
CA ALA A 448 17.36 -24.06 -22.10
C ALA A 448 15.89 -24.39 -21.92
N ARG A 449 15.08 -24.11 -22.95
CA ARG A 449 13.68 -24.53 -23.09
C ARG A 449 13.56 -25.89 -23.73
N ALA A 450 12.37 -26.44 -23.70
CA ALA A 450 12.08 -27.73 -24.36
C ALA A 450 12.31 -27.72 -25.89
N ASP A 451 12.16 -26.56 -26.53
CA ASP A 451 12.38 -26.37 -27.98
C ASP A 451 13.84 -26.09 -28.36
N GLY A 452 14.77 -26.04 -27.40
CA GLY A 452 16.19 -25.74 -27.60
C GLY A 452 16.55 -24.25 -27.59
N SER A 453 15.56 -23.34 -27.56
CA SER A 453 15.82 -21.91 -27.34
C SER A 453 16.21 -21.66 -25.87
N THR A 454 16.65 -20.46 -25.54
CA THR A 454 17.08 -20.13 -24.18
C THR A 454 16.34 -18.91 -23.61
N PHE A 455 16.32 -18.79 -22.29
CA PHE A 455 15.93 -17.59 -21.57
C PHE A 455 16.92 -17.29 -20.44
N THR A 456 16.95 -16.08 -19.95
CA THR A 456 17.75 -15.70 -18.79
C THR A 456 16.90 -15.76 -17.52
N LEU A 457 17.34 -16.55 -16.55
CA LEU A 457 16.79 -16.56 -15.20
C LEU A 457 17.62 -15.62 -14.32
N TYR A 458 17.03 -14.56 -13.81
CA TYR A 458 17.65 -13.69 -12.82
C TYR A 458 17.25 -14.16 -11.42
N ASN A 459 18.23 -14.55 -10.62
CA ASN A 459 18.06 -14.83 -9.19
C ASN A 459 18.32 -13.53 -8.44
N ILE A 460 17.31 -13.01 -7.78
CA ILE A 460 17.28 -11.68 -7.18
C ILE A 460 17.03 -11.84 -5.68
N PRO A 461 17.81 -11.22 -4.79
CA PRO A 461 17.52 -11.20 -3.36
C PRO A 461 16.12 -10.71 -3.05
N LEU A 462 15.45 -11.36 -2.08
CA LEU A 462 14.07 -11.04 -1.66
C LEU A 462 13.87 -9.56 -1.32
N TYR A 463 14.86 -8.92 -0.72
CA TYR A 463 14.79 -7.52 -0.32
C TYR A 463 14.72 -6.51 -1.49
N TYR A 464 14.80 -6.99 -2.74
CA TYR A 464 14.56 -6.19 -3.95
C TYR A 464 13.16 -6.38 -4.55
N ALA A 465 12.25 -7.05 -3.84
CA ALA A 465 10.91 -7.32 -4.36
C ALA A 465 10.14 -6.04 -4.77
N GLY A 466 10.32 -4.95 -4.04
CA GLY A 466 9.71 -3.65 -4.35
C GLY A 466 10.34 -2.91 -5.54
N GLN A 467 11.52 -3.32 -6.01
CA GLN A 467 12.29 -2.67 -7.08
C GLN A 467 12.27 -3.44 -8.40
N LEU A 468 11.42 -4.46 -8.53
CA LEU A 468 11.43 -5.33 -9.72
C LEU A 468 11.08 -4.58 -11.01
N SER A 469 10.21 -3.57 -10.96
CA SER A 469 9.87 -2.76 -12.14
C SER A 469 11.07 -1.99 -12.65
N GLU A 470 11.86 -1.39 -11.78
CA GLU A 470 13.11 -0.68 -12.09
C GLU A 470 14.18 -1.64 -12.61
N PHE A 471 14.31 -2.81 -11.95
CA PHE A 471 15.24 -3.85 -12.40
C PHE A 471 14.94 -4.30 -13.83
N VAL A 472 13.70 -4.63 -14.12
CA VAL A 472 13.25 -5.05 -15.45
C VAL A 472 13.45 -3.93 -16.46
N GLY A 473 13.14 -2.69 -16.09
CA GLY A 473 13.33 -1.51 -16.95
C GLY A 473 14.78 -1.26 -17.35
N GLY A 474 15.72 -1.63 -16.49
CA GLY A 474 17.15 -1.54 -16.77
C GLY A 474 17.69 -2.71 -17.61
N LYS A 475 16.91 -3.78 -17.86
CA LYS A 475 17.31 -4.99 -18.61
C LYS A 475 16.62 -5.12 -19.98
N LEU A 476 15.43 -4.52 -20.15
CA LEU A 476 14.62 -4.46 -21.39
C LEU A 476 14.65 -3.05 -22.02
#